data_7357c27885d245fdfea9a3ab7f99feea
#
_entry.id   7357c27885d245fdfea9a3ab7f99feea
#
_cell.length_a   1.000
_cell.length_b   1.000
_cell.length_c   1.000
_cell.angle_alpha   90.00
_cell.angle_beta   90.00
_cell.angle_gamma   90.00
#
_symmetry.space_group_name_H-M   'P 1'
#
loop_
_entity.id
_entity.type
_entity.pdbx_description
1 polymer ?
#
loop_
_entity_poly.entity_id
_entity_poly.type
_entity_poly.pdbx_seq_one_letter_code
_entity_poly.pdbx_strand_id
1 'polypeptide(L)'
;MLLFDNLKYRIYCDMDGVLVNFNKGYEELTGTELDGTYQTSEEFWAPINSSGKEFWENLEWMPDGKKLWEYIDEYYPVILSSPSRRGFGSREGKKNWIDRELPGTPLILEYSFNKRKHAKSNHILIDDRDSNIEQWIESGGIGILHTSTEDTLKQLNKFGL
;
A
#
# COMPACT_ATOMS: atom_id res chain seq x y z
N MET A 1 -15.41 14.10 19.40
CA MET A 1 -14.54 12.92 19.65
C MET A 1 -14.74 11.98 18.48
N LEU A 2 -13.72 11.88 17.62
CA LEU A 2 -13.79 10.99 16.47
C LEU A 2 -13.67 9.54 16.94
N LEU A 3 -14.40 8.61 16.32
CA LEU A 3 -14.37 7.18 16.62
C LEU A 3 -12.94 6.59 16.71
N PHE A 4 -11.99 7.26 16.04
CA PHE A 4 -10.58 6.86 15.95
C PHE A 4 -9.78 7.08 17.24
N ASP A 5 -10.23 7.96 18.13
CA ASP A 5 -9.47 8.35 19.33
C ASP A 5 -9.50 7.25 20.42
N ASN A 6 -10.36 6.24 20.27
CA ASN A 6 -10.51 5.14 21.21
C ASN A 6 -9.86 3.82 20.76
N LEU A 7 -9.24 3.80 19.57
CA LEU A 7 -8.57 2.59 19.09
C LEU A 7 -7.21 2.42 19.80
N LYS A 8 -6.99 1.23 20.33
CA LYS A 8 -5.70 0.87 20.97
C LYS A 8 -4.55 0.97 19.94
N TYR A 9 -4.80 0.55 18.72
CA TYR A 9 -3.83 0.60 17.62
C TYR A 9 -4.43 1.32 16.42
N ARG A 10 -3.58 1.99 15.64
CA ARG A 10 -3.95 2.56 14.34
C ARG A 10 -3.19 1.82 13.24
N ILE A 11 -3.94 1.30 12.27
CA ILE A 11 -3.37 0.56 11.15
C ILE A 11 -3.14 1.48 9.96
N TYR A 12 -1.94 1.43 9.41
CA TYR A 12 -1.55 2.00 8.11
C TYR A 12 -1.28 0.84 7.16
N CYS A 13 -1.87 0.87 5.98
CA CYS A 13 -1.75 -0.20 4.99
C CYS A 13 -1.24 0.36 3.67
N ASP A 14 -0.18 -0.25 3.13
CA ASP A 14 0.32 0.07 1.80
C ASP A 14 -0.65 -0.43 0.70
N MET A 15 -0.50 0.10 -0.51
CA MET A 15 -1.30 -0.33 -1.68
C MET A 15 -0.56 -1.36 -2.51
N ASP A 16 0.49 -0.93 -3.22
CA ASP A 16 1.19 -1.77 -4.19
C ASP A 16 1.87 -2.95 -3.51
N GLY A 17 1.58 -4.17 -3.96
CA GLY A 17 2.12 -5.40 -3.40
C GLY A 17 1.40 -5.90 -2.14
N VAL A 18 0.47 -5.14 -1.59
CA VAL A 18 -0.36 -5.52 -0.43
C VAL A 18 -1.83 -5.68 -0.83
N LEU A 19 -2.44 -4.62 -1.31
CA LEU A 19 -3.83 -4.61 -1.78
C LEU A 19 -3.93 -4.65 -3.31
N VAL A 20 -3.00 -3.99 -4.00
CA VAL A 20 -3.04 -3.70 -5.44
C VAL A 20 -1.90 -4.40 -6.16
N ASN A 21 -2.21 -5.03 -7.29
CA ASN A 21 -1.29 -5.85 -8.06
C ASN A 21 -0.63 -5.07 -9.20
N PHE A 22 0.39 -4.28 -8.85
CA PHE A 22 1.19 -3.52 -9.82
C PHE A 22 1.86 -4.43 -10.86
N ASN A 23 2.47 -5.52 -10.42
CA ASN A 23 3.20 -6.42 -11.31
C ASN A 23 2.28 -7.00 -12.40
N LYS A 24 1.11 -7.49 -12.01
CA LYS A 24 0.13 -8.00 -12.98
C LYS A 24 -0.29 -6.91 -13.97
N GLY A 25 -0.57 -5.69 -13.48
CA GLY A 25 -0.94 -4.57 -14.34
C GLY A 25 0.15 -4.23 -15.37
N TYR A 26 1.41 -4.24 -14.93
CA TYR A 26 2.54 -4.00 -15.81
C TYR A 26 2.71 -5.11 -16.86
N GLU A 27 2.62 -6.36 -16.43
CA GLU A 27 2.73 -7.53 -17.32
C GLU A 27 1.61 -7.55 -18.37
N GLU A 28 0.40 -7.22 -17.99
CA GLU A 28 -0.73 -7.09 -18.91
C GLU A 28 -0.56 -5.94 -19.90
N LEU A 29 -0.02 -4.80 -19.44
CA LEU A 29 0.22 -3.64 -20.28
C LEU A 29 1.33 -3.87 -21.31
N THR A 30 2.41 -4.54 -20.93
CA THR A 30 3.65 -4.65 -21.72
C THR A 30 3.89 -6.03 -22.32
N GLY A 31 3.25 -7.07 -21.83
CA GLY A 31 3.56 -8.46 -22.17
C GLY A 31 4.88 -8.97 -21.58
N THR A 32 5.49 -8.21 -20.66
CA THR A 32 6.80 -8.53 -20.05
C THR A 32 6.63 -8.84 -18.59
N GLU A 33 7.06 -10.03 -18.15
CA GLU A 33 7.09 -10.38 -16.74
C GLU A 33 8.13 -9.54 -15.97
N LEU A 34 7.76 -9.17 -14.74
CA LEU A 34 8.68 -8.53 -13.81
C LEU A 34 9.40 -9.59 -12.98
N ASP A 35 10.72 -9.50 -12.93
CA ASP A 35 11.60 -10.42 -12.19
C ASP A 35 11.75 -10.03 -10.71
N GLY A 36 10.95 -9.10 -10.22
CA GLY A 36 11.01 -8.58 -8.86
C GLY A 36 12.03 -7.48 -8.65
N THR A 37 12.78 -7.09 -9.68
CA THR A 37 13.69 -5.94 -9.60
C THR A 37 12.98 -4.64 -9.95
N TYR A 38 13.29 -3.58 -9.19
CA TYR A 38 12.78 -2.25 -9.52
C TYR A 38 13.54 -1.69 -10.71
N GLN A 39 12.79 -1.41 -11.76
CA GLN A 39 13.34 -0.77 -12.94
C GLN A 39 13.39 0.75 -12.75
N THR A 40 14.52 1.34 -13.08
CA THR A 40 14.71 2.80 -13.01
C THR A 40 14.80 3.44 -14.38
N SER A 41 14.75 2.65 -15.45
CA SER A 41 14.88 3.12 -16.83
C SER A 41 13.62 3.83 -17.34
N GLU A 42 13.81 4.78 -18.25
CA GLU A 42 12.70 5.41 -18.96
C GLU A 42 11.90 4.39 -19.79
N GLU A 43 12.56 3.38 -20.34
CA GLU A 43 11.93 2.30 -21.10
C GLU A 43 10.91 1.53 -20.25
N PHE A 44 11.23 1.28 -18.98
CA PHE A 44 10.30 0.66 -18.06
C PHE A 44 9.05 1.51 -17.84
N TRP A 45 9.22 2.82 -17.64
CA TRP A 45 8.13 3.72 -17.30
C TRP A 45 7.34 4.25 -18.51
N ALA A 46 7.91 4.17 -19.72
CA ALA A 46 7.27 4.70 -20.93
C ALA A 46 5.85 4.16 -21.20
N PRO A 47 5.57 2.85 -21.10
CA PRO A 47 4.22 2.32 -21.29
C PRO A 47 3.23 2.84 -20.23
N ILE A 48 3.65 2.90 -18.97
CA ILE A 48 2.86 3.45 -17.88
C ILE A 48 2.55 4.92 -18.13
N ASN A 49 3.56 5.70 -18.51
CA ASN A 49 3.42 7.12 -18.76
C ASN A 49 2.53 7.42 -19.98
N SER A 50 2.52 6.54 -20.97
CA SER A 50 1.59 6.65 -22.10
C SER A 50 0.14 6.38 -21.70
N SER A 51 -0.08 5.54 -20.71
CA SER A 51 -1.41 5.25 -20.14
C SER A 51 -1.85 6.30 -19.10
N GLY A 52 -0.89 6.94 -18.45
CA GLY A 52 -1.14 7.95 -17.41
C GLY A 52 -1.90 7.39 -16.20
N LYS A 53 -2.81 8.20 -15.65
CA LYS A 53 -3.59 7.81 -14.46
C LYS A 53 -4.38 6.52 -14.63
N GLU A 54 -4.81 6.20 -15.85
CA GLU A 54 -5.61 5.02 -16.14
C GLU A 54 -4.89 3.72 -15.81
N PHE A 55 -3.57 3.67 -15.97
CA PHE A 55 -2.80 2.52 -15.54
C PHE A 55 -3.00 2.25 -14.04
N TRP A 56 -2.87 3.30 -13.22
CA TRP A 56 -2.93 3.20 -11.77
C TRP A 56 -4.35 2.91 -11.25
N GLU A 57 -5.34 3.59 -11.82
CA GLU A 57 -6.74 3.44 -11.36
C GLU A 57 -7.37 2.11 -11.75
N ASN A 58 -6.85 1.44 -12.78
CA ASN A 58 -7.39 0.16 -13.28
C ASN A 58 -6.62 -1.07 -12.79
N LEU A 59 -5.65 -0.90 -11.90
CA LEU A 59 -4.95 -2.03 -11.31
C LEU A 59 -5.91 -2.96 -10.55
N GLU A 60 -5.67 -4.25 -10.66
CA GLU A 60 -6.46 -5.24 -9.93
C GLU A 60 -6.02 -5.38 -8.48
N TRP A 61 -6.89 -5.96 -7.68
CA TRP A 61 -6.54 -6.39 -6.33
C TRP A 61 -5.45 -7.47 -6.37
N MET A 62 -4.60 -7.50 -5.35
CA MET A 62 -3.81 -8.69 -5.04
C MET A 62 -4.77 -9.87 -4.79
N PRO A 63 -4.36 -11.12 -5.12
CA PRO A 63 -5.23 -12.31 -4.96
C PRO A 63 -5.85 -12.45 -3.57
N ASP A 64 -5.13 -12.06 -2.54
CA ASP A 64 -5.56 -12.11 -1.14
C ASP A 64 -5.82 -10.72 -0.52
N GLY A 65 -5.76 -9.67 -1.33
CA GLY A 65 -5.87 -8.29 -0.86
C GLY A 65 -7.25 -7.94 -0.28
N LYS A 66 -8.34 -8.40 -0.91
CA LYS A 66 -9.69 -8.19 -0.38
C LYS A 66 -9.88 -8.83 0.98
N LYS A 67 -9.37 -10.04 1.17
CA LYS A 67 -9.43 -10.76 2.44
C LYS A 67 -8.71 -10.00 3.55
N LEU A 68 -7.54 -9.43 3.25
CA LEU A 68 -6.83 -8.58 4.20
C LEU A 68 -7.66 -7.35 4.55
N TRP A 69 -8.18 -6.66 3.54
CA TRP A 69 -8.96 -5.44 3.76
C TRP A 69 -10.21 -5.71 4.60
N GLU A 70 -10.99 -6.73 4.26
CA GLU A 70 -12.20 -7.10 5.01
C GLU A 70 -11.90 -7.36 6.50
N TYR A 71 -10.71 -7.88 6.80
CA TYR A 71 -10.29 -8.12 8.19
C TYR A 71 -9.91 -6.83 8.93
N ILE A 72 -9.14 -5.94 8.29
CA ILE A 72 -8.65 -4.73 8.95
C ILE A 72 -9.63 -3.56 8.92
N ASP A 73 -10.64 -3.59 8.06
CA ASP A 73 -11.59 -2.48 7.87
C ASP A 73 -12.32 -2.08 9.15
N GLU A 74 -12.62 -3.03 10.03
CA GLU A 74 -13.24 -2.75 11.33
C GLU A 74 -12.36 -1.90 12.26
N TYR A 75 -11.06 -1.83 12.00
CA TYR A 75 -10.10 -1.01 12.75
C TYR A 75 -9.86 0.37 12.10
N TYR A 76 -10.66 0.76 11.13
CA TYR A 76 -10.58 2.06 10.45
C TYR A 76 -9.17 2.39 9.92
N PRO A 77 -8.59 1.54 9.08
CA PRO A 77 -7.23 1.74 8.60
C PRO A 77 -7.08 2.97 7.70
N VAL A 78 -5.86 3.46 7.65
CA VAL A 78 -5.45 4.52 6.71
C VAL A 78 -4.59 3.88 5.63
N ILE A 79 -4.85 4.20 4.38
CA ILE A 79 -3.95 3.82 3.28
C ILE A 79 -2.77 4.79 3.27
N LEU A 80 -1.56 4.23 3.32
CA LEU A 80 -0.31 4.98 3.26
C LEU A 80 0.53 4.45 2.09
N SER A 81 0.47 5.15 0.97
CA SER A 81 1.07 4.71 -0.29
C SER A 81 2.06 5.72 -0.83
N SER A 82 3.13 5.24 -1.46
CA SER A 82 4.09 6.09 -2.14
C SER A 82 3.61 6.41 -3.55
N PRO A 83 3.52 7.69 -3.93
CA PRO A 83 3.33 8.03 -5.32
C PRO A 83 4.61 7.72 -6.10
N SER A 84 4.50 7.44 -7.39
CA SER A 84 5.67 7.26 -8.24
C SER A 84 6.29 8.59 -8.62
N ARG A 85 7.62 8.68 -8.54
CA ARG A 85 8.36 9.85 -9.06
C ARG A 85 8.50 9.82 -10.57
N ARG A 86 8.41 8.65 -11.17
CA ARG A 86 8.66 8.40 -12.59
C ARG A 86 7.40 8.03 -13.36
N GLY A 87 6.40 7.46 -12.67
CA GLY A 87 5.13 7.06 -13.26
C GLY A 87 4.10 8.19 -13.20
N PHE A 88 3.75 8.75 -14.34
CA PHE A 88 2.78 9.83 -14.43
C PHE A 88 1.38 9.36 -14.00
N GLY A 89 0.65 10.25 -13.36
CA GLY A 89 -0.73 10.00 -12.98
C GLY A 89 -0.91 9.12 -11.75
N SER A 90 0.18 8.73 -11.06
CA SER A 90 0.07 7.82 -9.90
C SER A 90 -0.76 8.41 -8.74
N ARG A 91 -0.63 9.70 -8.47
CA ARG A 91 -1.41 10.36 -7.40
C ARG A 91 -2.90 10.32 -7.68
N GLU A 92 -3.30 10.76 -8.86
CA GLU A 92 -4.70 10.78 -9.28
C GLU A 92 -5.25 9.37 -9.44
N GLY A 93 -4.50 8.48 -10.08
CA GLY A 93 -4.94 7.10 -10.30
C GLY A 93 -5.13 6.32 -8.99
N LYS A 94 -4.22 6.47 -8.04
CA LYS A 94 -4.36 5.84 -6.71
C LYS A 94 -5.56 6.39 -5.96
N LYS A 95 -5.78 7.69 -6.01
CA LYS A 95 -6.97 8.30 -5.41
C LYS A 95 -8.25 7.75 -6.05
N ASN A 96 -8.32 7.69 -7.37
CA ASN A 96 -9.47 7.18 -8.09
C ASN A 96 -9.75 5.71 -7.77
N TRP A 97 -8.69 4.90 -7.62
CA TRP A 97 -8.81 3.51 -7.21
C TRP A 97 -9.43 3.38 -5.82
N ILE A 98 -8.94 4.17 -4.85
CA ILE A 98 -9.48 4.17 -3.48
C ILE A 98 -10.93 4.66 -3.48
N ASP A 99 -11.26 5.74 -4.18
CA ASP A 99 -12.62 6.29 -4.24
C ASP A 99 -13.62 5.27 -4.80
N ARG A 100 -13.18 4.42 -5.73
CA ARG A 100 -14.02 3.37 -6.32
C ARG A 100 -14.11 2.11 -5.46
N GLU A 101 -12.97 1.60 -5.01
CA GLU A 101 -12.89 0.29 -4.33
C GLU A 101 -13.07 0.37 -2.81
N LEU A 102 -12.64 1.46 -2.22
CA LEU A 102 -12.63 1.68 -0.76
C LEU A 102 -13.18 3.06 -0.41
N PRO A 103 -14.40 3.41 -0.84
CA PRO A 103 -14.94 4.75 -0.66
C PRO A 103 -14.95 5.17 0.82
N GLY A 104 -14.51 6.39 1.08
CA GLY A 104 -14.44 6.94 2.44
C GLY A 104 -13.18 6.58 3.23
N THR A 105 -12.30 5.74 2.69
CA THR A 105 -11.03 5.39 3.34
C THR A 105 -10.02 6.52 3.20
N PRO A 106 -9.38 6.97 4.29
CA PRO A 106 -8.33 7.97 4.21
C PRO A 106 -7.13 7.47 3.39
N LEU A 107 -6.66 8.29 2.46
CA LEU A 107 -5.45 8.05 1.66
C LEU A 107 -4.41 9.12 1.97
N ILE A 108 -3.23 8.66 2.41
CA ILE A 108 -2.04 9.50 2.56
C ILE A 108 -1.02 9.06 1.51
N LEU A 109 -0.62 10.00 0.66
CA LEU A 109 0.43 9.81 -0.33
C LEU A 109 1.73 10.42 0.17
N GLU A 110 2.68 9.56 0.51
CA GLU A 110 4.00 9.93 1.00
C GLU A 110 5.06 9.12 0.27
N TYR A 111 6.15 9.74 -0.15
CA TYR A 111 7.30 8.99 -0.63
C TYR A 111 7.80 8.03 0.43
N SER A 112 8.31 6.87 0.01
CA SER A 112 8.64 5.75 0.91
C SER A 112 9.43 6.17 2.15
N PHE A 113 10.47 6.99 1.99
CA PHE A 113 11.28 7.49 3.11
C PHE A 113 10.48 8.34 4.11
N ASN A 114 9.44 9.03 3.65
CA ASN A 114 8.63 9.91 4.49
C ASN A 114 7.48 9.19 5.20
N LYS A 115 7.16 7.94 4.83
CA LYS A 115 6.16 7.15 5.54
C LYS A 115 6.43 7.11 7.05
N ARG A 116 7.69 6.99 7.44
CA ARG A 116 8.14 6.96 8.83
C ARG A 116 7.70 8.14 9.70
N LYS A 117 7.33 9.27 9.10
CA LYS A 117 6.83 10.45 9.83
C LYS A 117 5.51 10.19 10.55
N HIS A 118 4.77 9.17 10.10
CA HIS A 118 3.49 8.78 10.69
C HIS A 118 3.64 7.71 11.77
N ALA A 119 4.85 7.20 12.02
CA ALA A 119 5.10 6.17 13.02
C ALA A 119 4.92 6.71 14.44
N LYS A 120 4.22 5.94 15.25
CA LYS A 120 4.05 6.14 16.70
C LYS A 120 4.01 4.78 17.39
N SER A 121 4.15 4.75 18.71
CA SER A 121 4.24 3.49 19.49
C SER A 121 3.04 2.57 19.33
N ASN A 122 1.86 3.09 18.98
CA ASN A 122 0.64 2.32 18.72
C ASN A 122 0.21 2.32 17.24
N HIS A 123 1.08 2.74 16.32
CA HIS A 123 0.82 2.74 14.89
C HIS A 123 1.46 1.51 14.25
N ILE A 124 0.64 0.71 13.58
CA ILE A 124 1.06 -0.49 12.84
C ILE A 124 1.12 -0.16 11.35
N LEU A 125 2.26 -0.42 10.69
CA LEU A 125 2.38 -0.37 9.24
C LEU A 125 2.40 -1.78 8.66
N ILE A 126 1.51 -2.05 7.71
CA ILE A 126 1.51 -3.25 6.87
C ILE A 126 2.06 -2.83 5.51
N ASP A 127 3.24 -3.31 5.15
CA ASP A 127 3.96 -2.94 3.92
C ASP A 127 4.80 -4.14 3.44
N ASP A 128 4.97 -4.30 2.15
CA ASP A 128 5.72 -5.41 1.55
C ASP A 128 7.21 -5.12 1.36
N ARG A 129 7.65 -3.89 1.67
CA ARG A 129 9.05 -3.49 1.57
C ARG A 129 9.76 -3.51 2.91
N ASP A 130 10.85 -4.30 2.98
CA ASP A 130 11.72 -4.36 4.16
C ASP A 130 12.17 -2.97 4.63
N SER A 131 12.65 -2.14 3.71
CA SER A 131 13.16 -0.80 4.04
C SER A 131 12.10 0.12 4.66
N ASN A 132 10.85 0.04 4.20
CA ASN A 132 9.76 0.80 4.78
C ASN A 132 9.45 0.34 6.21
N ILE A 133 9.45 -0.97 6.42
CA ILE A 133 9.21 -1.56 7.76
C ILE A 133 10.33 -1.23 8.72
N GLU A 134 11.59 -1.35 8.31
CA GLU A 134 12.76 -1.00 9.13
C GLU A 134 12.72 0.47 9.56
N GLN A 135 12.49 1.39 8.63
CA GLN A 135 12.40 2.83 8.92
C GLN A 135 11.22 3.17 9.85
N TRP A 136 10.11 2.46 9.69
CA TRP A 136 8.94 2.63 10.55
C TRP A 136 9.23 2.20 11.99
N ILE A 137 9.85 1.04 12.17
CA ILE A 137 10.26 0.52 13.48
C ILE A 137 11.29 1.42 14.13
N GLU A 138 12.31 1.86 13.39
CA GLU A 138 13.33 2.81 13.88
C GLU A 138 12.73 4.14 14.33
N SER A 139 11.59 4.52 13.75
CA SER A 139 10.85 5.74 14.12
C SER A 139 9.83 5.50 15.25
N GLY A 140 9.85 4.33 15.87
CA GLY A 140 9.05 4.00 17.07
C GLY A 140 7.71 3.34 16.79
N GLY A 141 7.41 2.97 15.55
CA GLY A 141 6.19 2.26 15.17
C GLY A 141 6.29 0.74 15.24
N ILE A 142 5.18 0.08 14.98
CA ILE A 142 5.08 -1.39 14.86
C ILE A 142 5.02 -1.74 13.38
N GLY A 143 5.97 -2.53 12.90
CA GLY A 143 6.03 -2.95 11.49
C GLY A 143 5.59 -4.38 11.29
N ILE A 144 4.78 -4.63 10.26
CA ILE A 144 4.43 -5.95 9.77
C ILE A 144 4.86 -6.03 8.31
N LEU A 145 5.92 -6.81 8.05
CA LEU A 145 6.33 -7.12 6.68
C LEU A 145 5.30 -8.05 6.06
N HIS A 146 4.59 -7.54 5.06
CA HIS A 146 3.55 -8.29 4.38
C HIS A 146 4.14 -9.24 3.34
N THR A 147 3.97 -10.53 3.54
CA THR A 147 4.32 -11.59 2.59
C THR A 147 3.08 -12.31 2.05
N SER A 148 2.06 -12.41 2.87
CA SER A 148 0.73 -12.94 2.52
C SER A 148 -0.29 -12.42 3.52
N THR A 149 -1.56 -12.44 3.15
CA THR A 149 -2.64 -12.08 4.09
C THR A 149 -2.64 -13.03 5.28
N GLU A 150 -2.50 -14.33 5.06
CA GLU A 150 -2.48 -15.32 6.16
C GLU A 150 -1.41 -14.98 7.21
N ASP A 151 -0.20 -14.70 6.78
CA ASP A 151 0.89 -14.33 7.69
C ASP A 151 0.64 -13.00 8.40
N THR A 152 0.16 -11.99 7.68
CA THR A 152 -0.18 -10.68 8.26
C THR A 152 -1.26 -10.81 9.32
N LEU A 153 -2.31 -11.60 9.09
CA LEU A 153 -3.35 -11.84 10.10
C LEU A 153 -2.80 -12.53 11.35
N LYS A 154 -1.88 -13.48 11.20
CA LYS A 154 -1.20 -14.12 12.35
C LYS A 154 -0.42 -13.09 13.18
N GLN A 155 0.24 -12.15 12.51
CA GLN A 155 0.99 -11.09 13.19
C GLN A 155 0.05 -10.09 13.89
N LEU A 156 -1.07 -9.71 13.27
CA LEU A 156 -2.08 -8.85 13.88
C LEU A 156 -2.69 -9.49 15.14
N ASN A 157 -2.96 -10.78 15.10
CA ASN A 157 -3.50 -11.52 16.24
C ASN A 157 -2.62 -11.42 17.51
N LYS A 158 -1.30 -11.28 17.37
CA LYS A 158 -0.37 -11.09 18.49
C LYS A 158 -0.63 -9.80 19.27
N PHE A 159 -1.27 -8.83 18.64
CA PHE A 159 -1.66 -7.56 19.25
C PHE A 159 -3.11 -7.55 19.73
N GLY A 160 -3.83 -8.67 19.59
CA GLY A 160 -5.23 -8.79 19.94
C GLY A 160 -6.19 -8.21 18.90
N LEU A 161 -5.71 -8.06 17.68
CA LEU A 161 -6.48 -7.60 16.52
C LEU A 161 -6.96 -8.77 15.68
#